data_7ca5af3035922f690724f51ea31afb2b
#
_entry.id   7ca5af3035922f690724f51ea31afb2b
#
_cell.length_a   1.000
_cell.length_b   1.000
_cell.length_c   1.000
_cell.angle_alpha   90.00
_cell.angle_beta   90.00
_cell.angle_gamma   90.00
#
_symmetry.space_group_name_H-M   'P 1'
#
loop_
_entity.id
_entity.type
_entity.pdbx_description
1 polymer ?
#
loop_
_entity_poly.entity_id
_entity_poly.type
_entity_poly.pdbx_seq_one_letter_code
_entity_poly.pdbx_strand_id
1 'polypeptide(L)'
;LTTTAHPYAVFYSRAWYVVAYSSLHRETRTFKIARFESVEPSDAKFLENLNFSLDSYFGDAWRFIRGPRTHRVVVRFSERVGTNVAEVRWHKTQQTGVFPDGSAELEFRVAGLTEIIWWILGYGAEAEVLEPPELREMVAEHARRVLERLEKTESKRDDDRFDANPWRRR
;
A
#
# COMPACT_ATOMS: atom_id res chain seq x y z
N LEU A 1 19.87 12.84 7.21
CA LEU A 1 20.65 11.61 7.44
C LEU A 1 21.46 11.29 6.21
N THR A 2 22.78 11.06 6.37
CA THR A 2 23.69 10.68 5.28
C THR A 2 24.03 9.19 5.39
N THR A 3 24.09 8.50 4.26
CA THR A 3 24.48 7.09 4.18
C THR A 3 25.21 6.82 2.87
N THR A 4 26.18 5.91 2.89
CA THR A 4 26.68 5.31 1.66
C THR A 4 25.69 4.22 1.23
N ALA A 5 25.23 4.28 -0.01
CA ALA A 5 24.28 3.34 -0.57
C ALA A 5 24.91 2.53 -1.71
N HIS A 6 24.70 1.21 -1.70
CA HIS A 6 25.04 0.32 -2.81
C HIS A 6 23.74 -0.02 -3.55
N PRO A 7 23.45 0.63 -4.68
CA PRO A 7 22.16 0.46 -5.38
C PRO A 7 22.08 -0.91 -6.07
N TYR A 8 20.94 -1.58 -5.91
CA TYR A 8 20.67 -2.87 -6.56
C TYR A 8 19.63 -2.75 -7.67
N ALA A 9 18.57 -1.96 -7.44
CA ALA A 9 17.51 -1.78 -8.41
C ALA A 9 16.80 -0.43 -8.21
N VAL A 10 16.32 0.12 -9.32
CA VAL A 10 15.43 1.28 -9.34
C VAL A 10 14.10 0.85 -9.94
N PHE A 11 12.99 1.28 -9.33
CA PHE A 11 11.66 0.95 -9.81
C PHE A 11 10.68 2.11 -9.59
N TYR A 12 9.60 2.11 -10.37
CA TYR A 12 8.52 3.09 -10.26
C TYR A 12 7.25 2.46 -9.67
N SER A 13 6.72 3.08 -8.61
CA SER A 13 5.40 2.75 -8.04
C SER A 13 4.75 4.01 -7.47
N ARG A 14 4.03 4.76 -8.32
CA ARG A 14 3.51 6.12 -8.02
C ARG A 14 4.59 7.14 -7.64
N ALA A 15 5.82 6.72 -7.48
CA ALA A 15 7.02 7.50 -7.29
C ALA A 15 8.21 6.63 -7.67
N TRP A 16 9.38 7.25 -7.83
CA TRP A 16 10.63 6.53 -8.02
C TRP A 16 11.23 6.08 -6.70
N TYR A 17 11.67 4.84 -6.68
CA TYR A 17 12.34 4.21 -5.52
C TYR A 17 13.63 3.55 -5.97
N VAL A 18 14.59 3.48 -5.05
CA VAL A 18 15.79 2.67 -5.19
C VAL A 18 15.86 1.68 -4.03
N VAL A 19 16.16 0.43 -4.33
CA VAL A 19 16.56 -0.58 -3.36
C VAL A 19 18.06 -0.58 -3.30
N ALA A 20 18.61 -0.36 -2.11
CA ALA A 20 20.05 -0.27 -1.89
C ALA A 20 20.43 -0.82 -0.52
N TYR A 21 21.63 -1.41 -0.40
CA TYR A 21 22.24 -1.60 0.90
C TYR A 21 22.66 -0.25 1.48
N SER A 22 22.30 -0.01 2.72
CA SER A 22 22.64 1.22 3.45
C SER A 22 23.70 0.95 4.50
N SER A 23 24.83 1.64 4.44
CA SER A 23 25.89 1.53 5.44
C SER A 23 25.44 1.99 6.84
N LEU A 24 24.56 2.99 6.90
CA LEU A 24 24.00 3.50 8.15
C LEU A 24 23.12 2.47 8.85
N HIS A 25 22.27 1.77 8.10
CA HIS A 25 21.32 0.80 8.64
C HIS A 25 21.88 -0.63 8.64
N ARG A 26 22.99 -0.87 7.91
CA ARG A 26 23.64 -2.18 7.72
C ARG A 26 22.69 -3.25 7.14
N GLU A 27 21.74 -2.81 6.31
CA GLU A 27 20.76 -3.66 5.67
C GLU A 27 20.30 -3.08 4.32
N THR A 28 19.67 -3.91 3.50
CA THR A 28 19.04 -3.48 2.25
C THR A 28 17.71 -2.81 2.55
N ARG A 29 17.54 -1.60 2.04
CA ARG A 29 16.35 -0.77 2.24
C ARG A 29 15.81 -0.21 0.93
N THR A 30 14.53 0.15 0.96
CA THR A 30 13.86 0.88 -0.10
C THR A 30 13.82 2.36 0.25
N PHE A 31 14.36 3.19 -0.62
CA PHE A 31 14.39 4.65 -0.47
C PHE A 31 13.53 5.30 -1.54
N LYS A 32 12.72 6.28 -1.15
CA LYS A 32 11.99 7.11 -2.10
C LYS A 32 12.91 8.20 -2.63
N ILE A 33 13.17 8.24 -3.95
CA ILE A 33 14.14 9.14 -4.57
C ILE A 33 13.79 10.62 -4.33
N ALA A 34 12.51 10.97 -4.34
CA ALA A 34 12.04 12.34 -4.05
C ALA A 34 12.34 12.85 -2.62
N ARG A 35 12.88 11.98 -1.74
CA ARG A 35 13.30 12.37 -0.37
C ARG A 35 14.80 12.60 -0.26
N PHE A 36 15.54 12.46 -1.35
CA PHE A 36 16.97 12.74 -1.36
C PHE A 36 17.18 14.26 -1.45
N GLU A 37 18.01 14.78 -0.58
CA GLU A 37 18.46 16.18 -0.58
C GLU A 37 19.63 16.37 -1.53
N SER A 38 20.57 15.40 -1.53
CA SER A 38 21.71 15.35 -2.43
C SER A 38 22.12 13.92 -2.71
N VAL A 39 22.77 13.70 -3.82
CA VAL A 39 23.39 12.42 -4.19
C VAL A 39 24.75 12.73 -4.80
N GLU A 40 25.79 12.15 -4.22
CA GLU A 40 27.15 12.29 -4.72
C GLU A 40 27.70 10.91 -5.11
N PRO A 41 28.30 10.77 -6.29
CA PRO A 41 28.97 9.54 -6.65
C PRO A 41 30.20 9.31 -5.77
N SER A 42 30.50 8.06 -5.46
CA SER A 42 31.70 7.65 -4.75
C SER A 42 32.57 6.77 -5.64
N ASP A 43 33.87 6.95 -5.56
CA ASP A 43 34.83 6.08 -6.26
C ASP A 43 34.98 4.70 -5.62
N ALA A 44 34.40 4.51 -4.43
CA ALA A 44 34.38 3.23 -3.74
C ALA A 44 33.54 2.20 -4.52
N LYS A 45 34.18 1.10 -4.89
CA LYS A 45 33.51 -0.01 -5.54
C LYS A 45 32.82 -0.89 -4.49
N PHE A 46 31.66 -1.42 -4.85
CA PHE A 46 30.98 -2.45 -4.06
C PHE A 46 30.76 -3.72 -4.91
N LEU A 47 30.59 -4.84 -4.24
CA LEU A 47 30.25 -6.09 -4.91
C LEU A 47 28.77 -6.06 -5.28
N GLU A 48 28.50 -6.17 -6.57
CA GLU A 48 27.13 -6.34 -7.04
C GLU A 48 26.56 -7.67 -6.55
N ASN A 49 25.34 -7.63 -6.03
CA ASN A 49 24.59 -8.85 -5.75
C ASN A 49 23.89 -9.32 -7.03
N LEU A 50 24.60 -10.11 -7.83
CA LEU A 50 24.10 -10.63 -9.11
C LEU A 50 22.83 -11.48 -8.98
N ASN A 51 22.55 -11.99 -7.78
CA ASN A 51 21.34 -12.77 -7.49
C ASN A 51 20.20 -11.92 -6.91
N PHE A 52 20.36 -10.59 -6.83
CA PHE A 52 19.30 -9.71 -6.35
C PHE A 52 18.16 -9.67 -7.35
N SER A 53 16.93 -9.91 -6.85
CA SER A 53 15.71 -9.62 -7.61
C SER A 53 14.70 -8.90 -6.75
N LEU A 54 13.94 -7.97 -7.35
CA LEU A 54 12.87 -7.25 -6.65
C LEU A 54 11.79 -8.21 -6.15
N ASP A 55 11.46 -9.25 -6.92
CA ASP A 55 10.47 -10.25 -6.54
C ASP A 55 10.87 -11.02 -5.29
N SER A 56 12.14 -11.42 -5.18
CA SER A 56 12.66 -12.08 -3.99
C SER A 56 12.76 -11.11 -2.81
N TYR A 57 13.15 -9.86 -3.08
CA TYR A 57 13.28 -8.84 -2.05
C TYR A 57 11.93 -8.45 -1.44
N PHE A 58 10.89 -8.23 -2.26
CA PHE A 58 9.56 -7.90 -1.78
C PHE A 58 8.76 -9.13 -1.36
N GLY A 59 9.09 -10.31 -1.90
CA GLY A 59 8.39 -11.56 -1.57
C GLY A 59 6.88 -11.42 -1.79
N ASP A 60 6.08 -11.76 -0.78
CA ASP A 60 4.63 -11.67 -0.80
C ASP A 60 4.10 -10.34 -0.22
N ALA A 61 4.88 -9.26 -0.24
CA ALA A 61 4.36 -7.93 0.07
C ALA A 61 3.25 -7.54 -0.92
N TRP A 62 2.22 -6.85 -0.46
CA TRP A 62 1.16 -6.37 -1.36
C TRP A 62 1.70 -5.51 -2.51
N ARG A 63 2.67 -4.65 -2.20
CA ARG A 63 3.47 -3.89 -3.18
C ARG A 63 4.97 -3.96 -2.85
N PHE A 64 5.40 -3.26 -1.80
CA PHE A 64 6.82 -3.15 -1.43
C PHE A 64 7.08 -2.99 0.08
N ILE A 65 6.07 -2.98 0.94
CA ILE A 65 6.23 -2.97 2.40
C ILE A 65 5.99 -4.38 2.93
N ARG A 66 7.05 -5.05 3.32
CA ARG A 66 6.98 -6.37 3.95
C ARG A 66 6.61 -6.23 5.42
N GLY A 67 5.61 -6.96 5.86
CA GLY A 67 5.36 -7.18 7.27
C GLY A 67 6.12 -8.40 7.81
N PRO A 68 6.15 -8.57 9.14
CA PRO A 68 6.87 -9.67 9.79
C PRO A 68 6.19 -11.03 9.63
N ARG A 69 4.93 -11.05 9.20
CA ARG A 69 4.10 -12.26 9.06
C ARG A 69 3.38 -12.28 7.73
N THR A 70 3.19 -13.48 7.18
CA THR A 70 2.31 -13.72 6.04
C THR A 70 0.90 -14.02 6.56
N HIS A 71 -0.09 -13.35 5.96
CA HIS A 71 -1.49 -13.50 6.27
C HIS A 71 -2.24 -14.08 5.08
N ARG A 72 -3.19 -14.96 5.36
CA ARG A 72 -4.26 -15.29 4.42
C ARG A 72 -5.29 -14.17 4.51
N VAL A 73 -5.58 -13.53 3.40
CA VAL A 73 -6.57 -12.46 3.30
C VAL A 73 -7.66 -12.90 2.35
N VAL A 74 -8.91 -12.86 2.81
CA VAL A 74 -10.09 -13.14 1.99
C VAL A 74 -11.00 -11.92 2.01
N VAL A 75 -11.32 -11.40 0.83
CA VAL A 75 -12.18 -10.24 0.65
C VAL A 75 -13.30 -10.61 -0.30
N ARG A 76 -14.54 -10.38 0.13
CA ARG A 76 -15.74 -10.48 -0.70
C ARG A 76 -16.09 -9.11 -1.26
N PHE A 77 -16.46 -9.07 -2.51
CA PHE A 77 -16.90 -7.88 -3.22
C PHE A 77 -18.37 -8.06 -3.65
N SER A 78 -19.15 -6.98 -3.52
CA SER A 78 -20.55 -6.99 -3.94
C SER A 78 -20.71 -7.20 -5.45
N GLU A 79 -21.93 -7.52 -5.88
CA GLU A 79 -22.28 -7.66 -7.30
C GLU A 79 -21.96 -6.41 -8.15
N ARG A 80 -21.95 -5.22 -7.53
CA ARG A 80 -21.64 -3.94 -8.21
C ARG A 80 -20.22 -3.86 -8.74
N VAL A 81 -19.28 -4.49 -8.08
CA VAL A 81 -17.85 -4.38 -8.41
C VAL A 81 -17.17 -5.73 -8.61
N GLY A 82 -17.81 -6.82 -8.19
CA GLY A 82 -17.21 -8.15 -8.12
C GLY A 82 -16.62 -8.62 -9.44
N THR A 83 -17.37 -8.52 -10.53
CA THR A 83 -16.89 -8.89 -11.88
C THR A 83 -15.66 -8.10 -12.28
N ASN A 84 -15.69 -6.76 -12.15
CA ASN A 84 -14.57 -5.89 -12.52
C ASN A 84 -13.32 -6.17 -11.67
N VAL A 85 -13.52 -6.44 -10.37
CA VAL A 85 -12.40 -6.76 -9.46
C VAL A 85 -11.79 -8.12 -9.82
N ALA A 86 -12.60 -9.09 -10.19
CA ALA A 86 -12.18 -10.44 -10.55
C ALA A 86 -11.38 -10.51 -11.86
N GLU A 87 -11.59 -9.59 -12.79
CA GLU A 87 -10.88 -9.51 -14.08
C GLU A 87 -9.41 -9.09 -13.94
N VAL A 88 -9.04 -8.50 -12.78
CA VAL A 88 -7.69 -7.96 -12.56
C VAL A 88 -6.87 -8.88 -11.68
N ARG A 89 -5.63 -9.14 -12.09
CA ARG A 89 -4.66 -9.79 -11.21
C ARG A 89 -3.94 -8.75 -10.34
N TRP A 90 -4.41 -8.60 -9.11
CA TRP A 90 -3.90 -7.63 -8.13
C TRP A 90 -2.61 -8.08 -7.45
N HIS A 91 -2.46 -9.40 -7.25
CA HIS A 91 -1.31 -9.97 -6.56
C HIS A 91 -0.96 -11.34 -7.12
N LYS A 92 0.32 -11.74 -7.05
CA LYS A 92 0.80 -13.02 -7.60
C LYS A 92 0.17 -14.26 -6.95
N THR A 93 -0.24 -14.15 -5.67
CA THR A 93 -0.86 -15.26 -4.92
C THR A 93 -2.38 -15.28 -5.02
N GLN A 94 -2.99 -14.38 -5.82
CA GLN A 94 -4.44 -14.26 -5.93
C GLN A 94 -5.10 -15.55 -6.39
N GLN A 95 -6.14 -15.92 -5.66
CA GLN A 95 -7.17 -16.87 -6.10
C GLN A 95 -8.50 -16.12 -6.18
N THR A 96 -9.31 -16.43 -7.18
CA THR A 96 -10.55 -15.69 -7.47
C THR A 96 -11.71 -16.67 -7.63
N GLY A 97 -12.80 -16.40 -6.92
CA GLY A 97 -14.10 -17.04 -7.10
C GLY A 97 -15.15 -16.00 -7.50
N VAL A 98 -15.92 -16.26 -8.54
CA VAL A 98 -17.05 -15.42 -8.97
C VAL A 98 -18.33 -16.19 -8.77
N PHE A 99 -19.33 -15.55 -8.18
CA PHE A 99 -20.63 -16.14 -7.90
C PHE A 99 -21.68 -15.78 -8.98
N PRO A 100 -22.77 -16.55 -9.10
CA PRO A 100 -23.79 -16.32 -10.11
C PRO A 100 -24.49 -14.95 -10.02
N ASP A 101 -24.50 -14.33 -8.83
CA ASP A 101 -25.05 -12.99 -8.60
C ASP A 101 -24.08 -11.86 -9.03
N GLY A 102 -22.87 -12.20 -9.52
CA GLY A 102 -21.85 -11.22 -9.91
C GLY A 102 -20.94 -10.77 -8.78
N SER A 103 -21.21 -11.22 -7.54
CA SER A 103 -20.26 -11.01 -6.44
C SER A 103 -18.99 -11.84 -6.63
N ALA A 104 -17.90 -11.46 -5.96
CA ALA A 104 -16.64 -12.20 -6.07
C ALA A 104 -15.92 -12.29 -4.72
N GLU A 105 -15.19 -13.39 -4.52
CA GLU A 105 -14.24 -13.54 -3.43
C GLU A 105 -12.82 -13.63 -4.01
N LEU A 106 -11.93 -12.82 -3.44
CA LEU A 106 -10.53 -12.87 -3.75
C LEU A 106 -9.75 -13.28 -2.50
N GLU A 107 -8.91 -14.30 -2.67
CA GLU A 107 -8.01 -14.78 -1.64
C GLU A 107 -6.57 -14.42 -2.00
N PHE A 108 -5.81 -14.00 -0.99
CA PHE A 108 -4.41 -13.63 -1.12
C PHE A 108 -3.58 -14.20 0.03
N ARG A 109 -2.30 -14.42 -0.23
CA ARG A 109 -1.27 -14.60 0.80
C ARG A 109 -0.34 -13.39 0.72
N VAL A 110 -0.33 -12.55 1.78
CA VAL A 110 0.41 -11.28 1.78
C VAL A 110 1.30 -11.15 3.01
N ALA A 111 2.51 -10.65 2.82
CA ALA A 111 3.45 -10.35 3.88
C ALA A 111 3.16 -8.97 4.48
N GLY A 112 2.22 -8.93 5.45
CA GLY A 112 1.76 -7.72 6.14
C GLY A 112 0.46 -7.16 5.59
N LEU A 113 -0.24 -6.39 6.44
CA LEU A 113 -1.59 -5.89 6.16
C LEU A 113 -1.63 -4.39 5.86
N THR A 114 -0.52 -3.67 6.07
CA THR A 114 -0.46 -2.21 6.01
C THR A 114 -0.66 -1.61 4.63
N GLU A 115 -0.44 -2.37 3.56
CA GLU A 115 -0.65 -1.89 2.19
C GLU A 115 -1.99 -2.35 1.61
N ILE A 116 -2.37 -3.63 1.82
CA ILE A 116 -3.59 -4.19 1.25
C ILE A 116 -4.84 -3.49 1.80
N ILE A 117 -4.80 -3.00 3.05
CA ILE A 117 -5.91 -2.25 3.64
C ILE A 117 -6.30 -1.03 2.80
N TRP A 118 -5.34 -0.30 2.22
CA TRP A 118 -5.63 0.87 1.39
C TRP A 118 -6.30 0.52 0.08
N TRP A 119 -5.99 -0.65 -0.48
CA TRP A 119 -6.68 -1.16 -1.65
C TRP A 119 -8.13 -1.52 -1.33
N ILE A 120 -8.37 -2.20 -0.20
CA ILE A 120 -9.71 -2.57 0.27
C ILE A 120 -10.55 -1.32 0.56
N LEU A 121 -10.00 -0.34 1.29
CA LEU A 121 -10.68 0.91 1.62
C LEU A 121 -11.07 1.72 0.37
N GLY A 122 -10.37 1.54 -0.76
CA GLY A 122 -10.71 2.15 -2.04
C GLY A 122 -12.05 1.70 -2.62
N TYR A 123 -12.56 0.54 -2.18
CA TYR A 123 -13.88 0.02 -2.57
C TYR A 123 -15.01 0.42 -1.59
N GLY A 124 -14.66 1.00 -0.45
CA GLY A 124 -15.63 1.45 0.55
C GLY A 124 -16.53 0.31 1.03
N ALA A 125 -17.84 0.53 0.96
CA ALA A 125 -18.84 -0.46 1.41
C ALA A 125 -19.00 -1.68 0.48
N GLU A 126 -18.38 -1.64 -0.71
CA GLU A 126 -18.47 -2.73 -1.69
C GLU A 126 -17.47 -3.87 -1.40
N ALA A 127 -16.58 -3.70 -0.42
CA ALA A 127 -15.60 -4.70 0.00
C ALA A 127 -15.81 -5.12 1.45
N GLU A 128 -15.94 -6.43 1.69
CA GLU A 128 -16.05 -7.03 3.00
C GLU A 128 -14.83 -7.92 3.26
N VAL A 129 -14.10 -7.65 4.35
CA VAL A 129 -12.99 -8.49 4.80
C VAL A 129 -13.55 -9.69 5.56
N LEU A 130 -13.39 -10.89 5.01
CA LEU A 130 -13.77 -12.13 5.67
C LEU A 130 -12.65 -12.64 6.57
N GLU A 131 -11.40 -12.55 6.10
CA GLU A 131 -10.18 -12.93 6.83
C GLU A 131 -9.02 -11.98 6.53
N PRO A 132 -8.11 -11.76 7.48
CA PRO A 132 -8.15 -12.18 8.88
C PRO A 132 -8.96 -11.17 9.74
N PRO A 133 -9.35 -11.54 10.99
CA PRO A 133 -10.08 -10.65 11.90
C PRO A 133 -9.37 -9.32 12.16
N GLU A 134 -8.05 -9.35 12.31
CA GLU A 134 -7.25 -8.14 12.54
C GLU A 134 -7.36 -7.13 11.39
N LEU A 135 -7.44 -7.58 10.13
CA LEU A 135 -7.64 -6.69 8.99
C LEU A 135 -9.05 -6.09 8.98
N ARG A 136 -10.05 -6.89 9.38
CA ARG A 136 -11.43 -6.42 9.55
C ARG A 136 -11.51 -5.31 10.60
N GLU A 137 -10.83 -5.48 11.74
CA GLU A 137 -10.75 -4.46 12.78
C GLU A 137 -10.06 -3.19 12.28
N MET A 138 -8.96 -3.31 11.54
CA MET A 138 -8.28 -2.16 10.92
C MET A 138 -9.20 -1.40 9.97
N VAL A 139 -9.96 -2.08 9.11
CA VAL A 139 -10.93 -1.46 8.19
C VAL A 139 -12.04 -0.76 8.96
N ALA A 140 -12.60 -1.42 9.99
CA ALA A 140 -13.64 -0.85 10.84
C ALA A 140 -13.17 0.42 11.58
N GLU A 141 -11.92 0.42 12.06
CA GLU A 141 -11.33 1.60 12.71
C GLU A 141 -11.16 2.76 11.73
N HIS A 142 -10.72 2.49 10.49
CA HIS A 142 -10.66 3.52 9.45
C HIS A 142 -12.04 4.08 9.11
N ALA A 143 -13.06 3.24 9.00
CA ALA A 143 -14.43 3.65 8.73
C ALA A 143 -14.97 4.56 9.84
N ARG A 144 -14.78 4.19 11.12
CA ARG A 144 -15.16 5.05 12.26
C ARG A 144 -14.50 6.42 12.21
N ARG A 145 -13.19 6.47 11.93
CA ARG A 145 -12.46 7.74 11.82
C ARG A 145 -12.94 8.61 10.65
N VAL A 146 -13.40 7.99 9.56
CA VAL A 146 -14.02 8.74 8.45
C VAL A 146 -15.33 9.35 8.90
N LEU A 147 -16.21 8.58 9.54
CA LEU A 147 -17.49 9.08 10.08
C LEU A 147 -17.29 10.23 11.07
N GLU A 148 -16.41 10.06 12.05
CA GLU A 148 -16.09 11.12 13.02
C GLU A 148 -15.61 12.43 12.36
N ARG A 149 -14.87 12.33 11.25
CA ARG A 149 -14.42 13.53 10.52
C ARG A 149 -15.57 14.21 9.78
N LEU A 150 -16.49 13.44 9.22
CA LEU A 150 -17.68 13.97 8.54
C LEU A 150 -18.60 14.68 9.53
N GLU A 151 -18.89 14.06 10.67
CA GLU A 151 -19.71 14.63 11.74
C GLU A 151 -19.11 15.93 12.30
N LYS A 152 -17.79 15.95 12.55
CA LYS A 152 -17.09 17.18 12.97
C LYS A 152 -17.11 18.28 11.91
N THR A 153 -17.21 17.91 10.64
CA THR A 153 -17.30 18.90 9.54
C THR A 153 -18.71 19.48 9.45
N GLU A 154 -19.75 18.68 9.71
CA GLU A 154 -21.14 19.16 9.77
C GLU A 154 -21.34 20.12 10.92
N SER A 155 -20.84 19.80 12.12
CA SER A 155 -20.95 20.71 13.29
C SER A 155 -20.17 22.02 13.13
N LYS A 156 -19.15 22.05 12.25
CA LYS A 156 -18.37 23.25 11.93
C LYS A 156 -18.95 24.07 10.77
N ARG A 157 -19.91 23.53 10.01
CA ARG A 157 -20.59 24.27 8.93
C ARG A 157 -21.54 25.35 9.46
N ASP A 158 -21.96 25.23 10.71
CA ASP A 158 -22.71 26.27 11.41
C ASP A 158 -21.84 27.44 11.86
N ASP A 159 -20.50 27.32 11.80
CA ASP A 159 -19.55 28.37 12.13
C ASP A 159 -18.78 28.80 10.87
N ASP A 160 -18.95 30.05 10.48
CA ASP A 160 -18.39 30.83 9.37
C ASP A 160 -16.95 30.51 8.90
N ARG A 161 -16.66 29.35 8.27
CA ARG A 161 -15.35 29.06 7.65
C ARG A 161 -15.38 28.79 6.15
N PHE A 162 -16.36 29.33 5.44
CA PHE A 162 -16.40 29.20 3.97
C PHE A 162 -15.35 30.06 3.24
N ASP A 163 -14.70 31.04 3.95
CA ASP A 163 -13.68 31.93 3.36
C ASP A 163 -12.24 31.37 3.34
N ALA A 164 -11.98 30.24 3.96
CA ALA A 164 -10.62 29.68 4.09
C ALA A 164 -10.33 28.50 3.13
N ASN A 165 -11.02 28.41 2.00
CA ASN A 165 -10.72 27.36 1.01
C ASN A 165 -9.45 27.72 0.22
N PRO A 166 -8.32 26.98 0.39
CA PRO A 166 -7.05 27.28 -0.27
C PRO A 166 -7.13 27.22 -1.81
N TRP A 167 -8.18 26.60 -2.37
CA TRP A 167 -8.38 26.45 -3.82
C TRP A 167 -9.20 27.58 -4.45
N ARG A 168 -9.72 28.54 -3.68
CA ARG A 168 -10.47 29.69 -4.18
C ARG A 168 -9.64 30.96 -4.46
N ARG A 169 -8.33 30.91 -4.18
CA ARG A 169 -7.43 32.03 -4.58
C ARG A 169 -6.98 31.80 -6.02
N ARG A 170 -7.64 32.49 -6.91
CA ARG A 170 -7.11 32.90 -8.21
C ARG A 170 -6.80 34.37 -8.16
#